data_999f6bb396b1b7408d77b6d3b24ea831
#
_entry.id   999f6bb396b1b7408d77b6d3b24ea831
#
_cell.length_a   1.000
_cell.length_b   1.000
_cell.length_c   1.000
_cell.angle_alpha   90.00
_cell.angle_beta   90.00
_cell.angle_gamma   90.00
#
_symmetry.space_group_name_H-M   'P 1'
#
loop_
_entity.id
_entity.type
_entity.pdbx_description
1 polymer ?
#
loop_
_entity_poly.entity_id
_entity_poly.type
_entity_poly.pdbx_seq_one_letter_code
_entity_poly.pdbx_strand_id
1 'polypeptide(L)'
;MGTIYKAVYADRTPISRDSLKISIPLKLWDEKRQQVRQSAEIEHEKINYLLNQHKSNFLAANKKAVKTNRECFIEFALDYLEKNYSNVGTKIKYTTVIKSLQKYVSEVLGMNTLPFEELRKIDFINGYKKWVFKRQYKKRDDTITKRTRTVFNYVIVIQTFVKRYNELNPEKDEIKTIHYALGVEDFDIVEPKMLYPDEIKRLIDYTYSSNRKTDRTMDAKYQFLFQFFASGLRVSDILLLNYKHFTKGRIEFVVKKSGKKISIPFMYNACKMLGYFYPNEYETALLENPLGDIDLMSNEVEELIRVNSNKKPLADLTINDLVQFNQFLVEDRSNDNANRVKVLKGIITRVEKQVANSMCRIMGEKPSGLVFDYLDYQDFNDLRIMDKKELTRTQAYELHRGRAKYNGRLTRIAQRIGIDKITSHVSRHSFAYYMLCTGATVEEISFALGHASIEITQSYIKQFPSRYSDEAIDRFGSSFSI
;
A
#
# COMPACT_ATOMS: atom_id res chain seq x y z
N MET A 1 -6.59 -23.68 -46.34
CA MET A 1 -7.79 -24.04 -45.58
C MET A 1 -7.37 -24.65 -44.25
N GLY A 2 -7.96 -24.22 -43.15
CA GLY A 2 -7.76 -24.82 -41.83
C GLY A 2 -9.11 -25.21 -41.24
N THR A 3 -9.16 -26.33 -40.56
CA THR A 3 -10.38 -26.78 -39.87
C THR A 3 -10.41 -26.25 -38.46
N ILE A 4 -11.54 -25.68 -38.02
CA ILE A 4 -11.72 -25.20 -36.65
C ILE A 4 -12.05 -26.39 -35.75
N TYR A 5 -11.32 -26.47 -34.65
CA TYR A 5 -11.53 -27.48 -33.62
C TYR A 5 -11.99 -26.83 -32.31
N LYS A 6 -12.85 -27.51 -31.61
CA LYS A 6 -13.07 -27.26 -30.18
C LYS A 6 -11.98 -28.02 -29.43
N ALA A 7 -11.16 -27.32 -28.69
CA ALA A 7 -10.14 -27.94 -27.84
C ALA A 7 -10.38 -27.56 -26.40
N VAL A 8 -10.30 -28.54 -25.52
CA VAL A 8 -10.29 -28.35 -24.06
C VAL A 8 -8.84 -28.47 -23.58
N TYR A 9 -8.35 -27.49 -22.89
CA TYR A 9 -6.98 -27.46 -22.39
C TYR A 9 -6.97 -27.54 -20.87
N ALA A 10 -6.03 -28.29 -20.29
CA ALA A 10 -5.57 -28.14 -18.93
C ALA A 10 -4.09 -27.76 -18.99
N ASP A 11 -3.73 -26.69 -18.33
CA ASP A 11 -2.35 -26.20 -18.23
C ASP A 11 -1.60 -26.11 -19.57
N ARG A 12 -2.28 -25.58 -20.61
CA ARG A 12 -1.82 -25.45 -22.00
C ARG A 12 -1.68 -26.79 -22.77
N THR A 13 -2.04 -27.89 -22.16
CA THR A 13 -2.06 -29.21 -22.83
C THR A 13 -3.48 -29.54 -23.29
N PRO A 14 -3.73 -29.87 -24.55
CA PRO A 14 -5.06 -30.24 -25.00
C PRO A 14 -5.47 -31.57 -24.40
N ILE A 15 -6.62 -31.60 -23.68
CA ILE A 15 -7.21 -32.84 -23.13
C ILE A 15 -8.10 -33.52 -24.17
N SER A 16 -8.87 -32.73 -24.92
CA SER A 16 -9.70 -33.22 -26.01
C SER A 16 -9.69 -32.24 -27.18
N ARG A 17 -9.88 -32.79 -28.38
CA ARG A 17 -9.91 -32.01 -29.61
C ARG A 17 -11.00 -32.55 -30.54
N ASP A 18 -12.11 -31.82 -30.62
CA ASP A 18 -13.25 -32.19 -31.44
C ASP A 18 -13.36 -31.26 -32.66
N SER A 19 -13.49 -31.79 -33.86
CA SER A 19 -13.70 -31.00 -35.06
C SER A 19 -15.10 -30.37 -35.06
N LEU A 20 -15.19 -29.06 -35.30
CA LEU A 20 -16.47 -28.37 -35.51
C LEU A 20 -16.97 -28.53 -36.94
N LYS A 21 -16.23 -29.26 -37.82
CA LYS A 21 -16.51 -29.43 -39.25
C LYS A 21 -16.62 -28.10 -40.02
N ILE A 22 -15.97 -27.06 -39.53
CA ILE A 22 -15.90 -25.74 -40.14
C ILE A 22 -14.50 -25.55 -40.69
N SER A 23 -14.34 -25.31 -41.97
CA SER A 23 -13.04 -25.04 -42.61
C SER A 23 -13.04 -23.63 -43.18
N ILE A 24 -11.98 -22.87 -42.85
CA ILE A 24 -11.79 -21.50 -43.32
C ILE A 24 -10.36 -21.28 -43.81
N PRO A 25 -10.12 -20.29 -44.68
CA PRO A 25 -8.77 -19.84 -44.98
C PRO A 25 -8.07 -19.34 -43.69
N LEU A 26 -6.84 -19.82 -43.44
CA LEU A 26 -6.10 -19.47 -42.21
C LEU A 26 -5.91 -17.94 -42.03
N LYS A 27 -5.75 -17.20 -43.12
CA LYS A 27 -5.63 -15.73 -43.13
C LYS A 27 -6.83 -14.99 -42.51
N LEU A 28 -8.01 -15.65 -42.51
CA LEU A 28 -9.25 -15.06 -42.00
C LEU A 28 -9.53 -15.41 -40.51
N TRP A 29 -8.70 -16.23 -39.88
CA TRP A 29 -8.86 -16.56 -38.47
C TRP A 29 -8.23 -15.48 -37.56
N ASP A 30 -9.00 -14.96 -36.62
CA ASP A 30 -8.50 -14.10 -35.56
C ASP A 30 -8.34 -14.90 -34.26
N GLU A 31 -7.09 -15.24 -33.95
CA GLU A 31 -6.75 -16.08 -32.80
C GLU A 31 -7.04 -15.40 -31.47
N LYS A 32 -6.90 -14.06 -31.38
CA LYS A 32 -7.16 -13.30 -30.15
C LYS A 32 -8.66 -13.24 -29.83
N ARG A 33 -9.48 -13.00 -30.85
CA ARG A 33 -10.93 -12.90 -30.72
C ARG A 33 -11.64 -14.22 -30.84
N GLN A 34 -10.94 -15.27 -31.29
CA GLN A 34 -11.51 -16.60 -31.57
C GLN A 34 -12.73 -16.53 -32.50
N GLN A 35 -12.58 -15.80 -33.61
CA GLN A 35 -13.62 -15.57 -34.60
C GLN A 35 -13.04 -15.37 -36.00
N VAL A 36 -13.92 -15.45 -37.01
CA VAL A 36 -13.55 -15.20 -38.39
C VAL A 36 -13.65 -13.72 -38.70
N ARG A 37 -12.61 -13.18 -39.34
CA ARG A 37 -12.57 -11.78 -39.79
C ARG A 37 -13.57 -11.53 -40.88
N GLN A 38 -14.07 -10.32 -41.01
CA GLN A 38 -14.98 -9.92 -42.10
C GLN A 38 -14.33 -10.17 -43.46
N SER A 39 -15.06 -10.83 -44.32
CA SER A 39 -14.59 -11.16 -45.66
C SER A 39 -15.79 -11.38 -46.58
N ALA A 40 -15.65 -10.96 -47.85
CA ALA A 40 -16.63 -11.25 -48.89
C ALA A 40 -16.47 -12.67 -49.48
N GLU A 41 -15.34 -13.36 -49.18
CA GLU A 41 -15.03 -14.68 -49.70
C GLU A 41 -15.78 -15.82 -49.00
N ILE A 42 -16.29 -15.57 -47.76
CA ILE A 42 -16.98 -16.58 -46.94
C ILE A 42 -18.10 -15.94 -46.13
N GLU A 43 -19.11 -16.70 -45.77
CA GLU A 43 -20.23 -16.29 -44.89
C GLU A 43 -19.76 -16.14 -43.45
N HIS A 44 -18.88 -15.17 -43.19
CA HIS A 44 -18.22 -14.96 -41.90
C HIS A 44 -19.20 -14.73 -40.71
N GLU A 45 -20.32 -14.06 -40.96
CA GLU A 45 -21.36 -13.82 -39.95
C GLU A 45 -22.02 -15.13 -39.50
N LYS A 46 -22.36 -15.99 -40.47
CA LYS A 46 -22.97 -17.30 -40.22
C LYS A 46 -21.99 -18.22 -39.46
N ILE A 47 -20.71 -18.17 -39.85
CA ILE A 47 -19.66 -18.97 -39.18
C ILE A 47 -19.48 -18.46 -37.76
N ASN A 48 -19.38 -17.14 -37.54
CA ASN A 48 -19.24 -16.57 -36.22
C ASN A 48 -20.47 -16.80 -35.33
N TYR A 49 -21.68 -16.83 -35.92
CA TYR A 49 -22.91 -17.20 -35.21
C TYR A 49 -22.84 -18.66 -34.74
N LEU A 50 -22.44 -19.60 -35.60
CA LEU A 50 -22.26 -21.02 -35.25
C LEU A 50 -21.18 -21.19 -34.14
N LEU A 51 -20.04 -20.48 -34.24
CA LEU A 51 -18.99 -20.48 -33.20
C LEU A 51 -19.52 -19.99 -31.88
N ASN A 52 -20.32 -18.94 -31.86
CA ASN A 52 -20.94 -18.41 -30.67
C ASN A 52 -21.99 -19.37 -30.08
N GLN A 53 -22.78 -20.02 -30.91
CA GLN A 53 -23.69 -21.10 -30.48
C GLN A 53 -22.93 -22.26 -29.83
N HIS A 54 -21.83 -22.71 -30.45
CA HIS A 54 -21.00 -23.77 -29.86
C HIS A 54 -20.38 -23.34 -28.51
N LYS A 55 -19.92 -22.10 -28.40
CA LYS A 55 -19.45 -21.52 -27.12
C LYS A 55 -20.57 -21.47 -26.06
N SER A 56 -21.76 -21.00 -26.45
CA SER A 56 -22.91 -20.93 -25.56
C SER A 56 -23.40 -22.30 -25.10
N ASN A 57 -23.48 -23.26 -26.02
CA ASN A 57 -23.88 -24.64 -25.71
C ASN A 57 -22.85 -25.32 -24.79
N PHE A 58 -21.55 -25.09 -25.01
CA PHE A 58 -20.48 -25.59 -24.14
C PHE A 58 -20.56 -24.98 -22.73
N LEU A 59 -20.79 -23.66 -22.65
CA LEU A 59 -20.99 -22.98 -21.37
C LEU A 59 -22.29 -23.45 -20.68
N ALA A 60 -23.35 -23.71 -21.44
CA ALA A 60 -24.61 -24.22 -20.89
C ALA A 60 -24.50 -25.69 -20.44
N ALA A 61 -23.78 -26.54 -21.19
CA ALA A 61 -23.49 -27.91 -20.79
C ALA A 61 -22.61 -27.96 -19.53
N ASN A 62 -21.60 -27.10 -19.46
CA ASN A 62 -20.79 -26.95 -18.24
C ASN A 62 -21.59 -26.36 -17.09
N LYS A 63 -22.51 -25.40 -17.35
CA LYS A 63 -23.44 -24.91 -16.31
C LYS A 63 -24.41 -26.00 -15.84
N LYS A 64 -24.86 -26.92 -16.72
CA LYS A 64 -25.66 -28.08 -16.30
C LYS A 64 -24.86 -29.09 -15.49
N ALA A 65 -23.61 -29.37 -15.88
CA ALA A 65 -22.69 -30.20 -15.10
C ALA A 65 -22.40 -29.58 -13.72
N VAL A 66 -22.26 -28.25 -13.67
CA VAL A 66 -22.11 -27.47 -12.41
C VAL A 66 -23.36 -27.50 -11.54
N LYS A 67 -24.58 -27.59 -12.12
CA LYS A 67 -25.84 -27.72 -11.34
C LYS A 67 -26.00 -29.06 -10.61
N THR A 68 -25.32 -30.10 -11.05
CA THR A 68 -25.36 -31.41 -10.40
C THR A 68 -24.34 -31.59 -9.28
N ASN A 69 -23.37 -30.68 -9.14
CA ASN A 69 -22.28 -30.80 -8.15
C ASN A 69 -22.41 -29.76 -7.02
N ARG A 70 -23.57 -29.69 -6.36
CA ARG A 70 -23.80 -28.86 -5.16
C ARG A 70 -22.93 -29.24 -3.95
N GLU A 71 -22.08 -30.23 -4.09
CA GLU A 71 -21.23 -30.79 -3.03
C GLU A 71 -19.73 -30.43 -3.19
N CYS A 72 -19.37 -29.53 -4.12
CA CYS A 72 -17.98 -29.09 -4.30
C CYS A 72 -17.69 -27.88 -3.44
N PHE A 73 -16.74 -28.00 -2.50
CA PHE A 73 -16.31 -26.89 -1.65
C PHE A 73 -15.76 -25.71 -2.43
N ILE A 74 -15.02 -25.95 -3.52
CA ILE A 74 -14.45 -24.88 -4.37
C ILE A 74 -15.56 -24.00 -4.96
N GLU A 75 -16.60 -24.64 -5.50
CA GLU A 75 -17.73 -23.94 -6.11
C GLU A 75 -18.56 -23.20 -5.07
N PHE A 76 -18.82 -23.85 -3.93
CA PHE A 76 -19.46 -23.21 -2.78
C PHE A 76 -18.68 -21.94 -2.36
N ALA A 77 -17.37 -22.06 -2.16
CA ALA A 77 -16.54 -20.95 -1.68
C ALA A 77 -16.51 -19.78 -2.69
N LEU A 78 -16.48 -20.06 -4.00
CA LEU A 78 -16.52 -19.03 -5.05
C LEU A 78 -17.91 -18.37 -5.13
N ASP A 79 -19.00 -19.15 -5.09
CA ASP A 79 -20.36 -18.61 -5.12
C ASP A 79 -20.65 -17.75 -3.88
N TYR A 80 -20.29 -18.27 -2.69
CA TYR A 80 -20.44 -17.54 -1.43
C TYR A 80 -19.65 -16.24 -1.43
N LEU A 81 -18.40 -16.28 -1.94
CA LEU A 81 -17.53 -15.11 -2.06
C LEU A 81 -18.16 -14.05 -2.96
N GLU A 82 -18.70 -14.44 -4.10
CA GLU A 82 -19.30 -13.50 -5.05
C GLU A 82 -20.56 -12.84 -4.47
N LYS A 83 -21.40 -13.60 -3.77
CA LYS A 83 -22.68 -13.12 -3.24
C LYS A 83 -22.55 -12.30 -1.96
N ASN A 84 -21.59 -12.62 -1.09
CA ASN A 84 -21.57 -12.10 0.29
C ASN A 84 -20.42 -11.13 0.58
N TYR A 85 -19.49 -10.93 -0.35
CA TYR A 85 -18.39 -9.98 -0.17
C TYR A 85 -18.48 -8.88 -1.20
N SER A 86 -18.54 -7.63 -0.76
CA SER A 86 -18.50 -6.44 -1.63
C SER A 86 -17.07 -5.95 -1.87
N ASN A 87 -16.18 -6.11 -0.88
CA ASN A 87 -14.81 -5.58 -0.95
C ASN A 87 -13.95 -6.32 -1.96
N VAL A 88 -13.57 -5.62 -3.03
CA VAL A 88 -12.78 -6.16 -4.15
C VAL A 88 -11.44 -6.71 -3.71
N GLY A 89 -10.74 -6.05 -2.78
CA GLY A 89 -9.45 -6.52 -2.25
C GLY A 89 -9.57 -7.86 -1.52
N THR A 90 -10.64 -8.05 -0.75
CA THR A 90 -10.96 -9.31 -0.09
C THR A 90 -11.31 -10.38 -1.11
N LYS A 91 -12.14 -10.05 -2.12
CA LYS A 91 -12.47 -10.98 -3.21
C LYS A 91 -11.22 -11.49 -3.92
N ILE A 92 -10.30 -10.59 -4.32
CA ILE A 92 -9.04 -10.97 -4.98
C ILE A 92 -8.20 -11.90 -4.09
N LYS A 93 -8.04 -11.55 -2.80
CA LYS A 93 -7.27 -12.36 -1.84
C LYS A 93 -7.86 -13.75 -1.70
N TYR A 94 -9.17 -13.85 -1.47
CA TYR A 94 -9.84 -15.12 -1.24
C TYR A 94 -9.88 -15.98 -2.51
N THR A 95 -10.15 -15.38 -3.66
CA THR A 95 -10.06 -16.07 -4.96
C THR A 95 -8.66 -16.67 -5.19
N THR A 96 -7.60 -15.95 -4.81
CA THR A 96 -6.23 -16.46 -4.92
C THR A 96 -6.02 -17.71 -4.08
N VAL A 97 -6.57 -17.73 -2.85
CA VAL A 97 -6.47 -18.91 -1.97
C VAL A 97 -7.29 -20.08 -2.52
N ILE A 98 -8.54 -19.81 -2.95
CA ILE A 98 -9.40 -20.86 -3.51
C ILE A 98 -8.78 -21.46 -4.79
N LYS A 99 -8.21 -20.65 -5.66
CA LYS A 99 -7.47 -21.13 -6.84
C LYS A 99 -6.22 -21.93 -6.48
N SER A 100 -5.51 -21.53 -5.40
CA SER A 100 -4.38 -22.32 -4.89
C SER A 100 -4.83 -23.68 -4.39
N LEU A 101 -5.97 -23.76 -3.70
CA LEU A 101 -6.55 -24.99 -3.22
C LEU A 101 -7.00 -25.88 -4.42
N GLN A 102 -7.67 -25.29 -5.38
CA GLN A 102 -8.07 -25.97 -6.62
C GLN A 102 -6.86 -26.58 -7.34
N LYS A 103 -5.77 -25.86 -7.39
CA LYS A 103 -4.52 -26.33 -7.99
C LYS A 103 -3.93 -27.53 -7.22
N TYR A 104 -3.95 -27.51 -5.91
CA TYR A 104 -3.54 -28.64 -5.09
C TYR A 104 -4.41 -29.88 -5.33
N VAL A 105 -5.73 -29.69 -5.38
CA VAL A 105 -6.70 -30.77 -5.63
C VAL A 105 -6.46 -31.41 -6.99
N SER A 106 -6.21 -30.61 -8.04
CA SER A 106 -5.97 -31.14 -9.39
C SER A 106 -4.59 -31.76 -9.55
N GLU A 107 -3.52 -31.10 -9.07
CA GLU A 107 -2.13 -31.52 -9.32
C GLU A 107 -1.65 -32.66 -8.40
N VAL A 108 -2.14 -32.67 -7.14
CA VAL A 108 -1.63 -33.61 -6.14
C VAL A 108 -2.60 -34.76 -5.89
N LEU A 109 -3.91 -34.47 -5.88
CA LEU A 109 -4.93 -35.48 -5.61
C LEU A 109 -5.54 -36.07 -6.89
N GLY A 110 -5.25 -35.47 -8.07
CA GLY A 110 -5.82 -35.90 -9.36
C GLY A 110 -7.33 -35.73 -9.47
N MET A 111 -7.93 -34.85 -8.62
CA MET A 111 -9.38 -34.66 -8.54
C MET A 111 -9.79 -33.37 -9.26
N ASN A 112 -10.93 -33.40 -9.95
CA ASN A 112 -11.49 -32.21 -10.62
C ASN A 112 -12.36 -31.36 -9.68
N THR A 113 -12.88 -31.96 -8.60
CA THR A 113 -13.75 -31.34 -7.59
C THR A 113 -13.24 -31.65 -6.20
N LEU A 114 -13.57 -30.82 -5.22
CA LEU A 114 -13.24 -31.05 -3.82
C LEU A 114 -14.52 -31.33 -3.04
N PRO A 115 -14.85 -32.61 -2.75
CA PRO A 115 -15.96 -32.94 -1.88
C PRO A 115 -15.76 -32.43 -0.47
N PHE A 116 -16.82 -32.04 0.23
CA PHE A 116 -16.74 -31.57 1.62
C PHE A 116 -16.19 -32.66 2.56
N GLU A 117 -16.38 -33.93 2.25
CA GLU A 117 -15.85 -35.06 3.02
C GLU A 117 -14.32 -35.07 3.08
N GLU A 118 -13.64 -34.59 2.04
CA GLU A 118 -12.18 -34.52 2.04
C GLU A 118 -11.66 -33.49 3.07
N LEU A 119 -12.42 -32.42 3.34
CA LEU A 119 -12.07 -31.40 4.35
C LEU A 119 -12.13 -31.95 5.78
N ARG A 120 -12.81 -33.06 6.02
CA ARG A 120 -12.85 -33.74 7.32
C ARG A 120 -11.56 -34.52 7.61
N LYS A 121 -10.79 -34.85 6.56
CA LYS A 121 -9.56 -35.62 6.68
C LYS A 121 -8.40 -34.73 7.12
N ILE A 122 -7.77 -35.09 8.22
CA ILE A 122 -6.60 -34.35 8.72
C ILE A 122 -5.43 -34.38 7.72
N ASP A 123 -5.28 -35.48 6.98
CA ASP A 123 -4.21 -35.62 5.98
C ASP A 123 -4.38 -34.70 4.80
N PHE A 124 -5.63 -34.39 4.41
CA PHE A 124 -5.92 -33.42 3.34
C PHE A 124 -5.34 -32.06 3.67
N ILE A 125 -5.68 -31.49 4.84
CA ILE A 125 -5.24 -30.15 5.21
C ILE A 125 -3.73 -30.10 5.49
N ASN A 126 -3.18 -31.15 6.10
CA ASN A 126 -1.74 -31.25 6.32
C ASN A 126 -0.97 -31.40 5.01
N GLY A 127 -1.49 -32.15 4.05
CA GLY A 127 -0.96 -32.26 2.71
C GLY A 127 -0.96 -30.91 1.99
N TYR A 128 -2.07 -30.17 2.04
CA TYR A 128 -2.18 -28.84 1.49
C TYR A 128 -1.18 -27.84 2.15
N LYS A 129 -1.09 -27.83 3.49
CA LYS A 129 -0.09 -27.03 4.22
C LYS A 129 1.34 -27.30 3.71
N LYS A 130 1.72 -28.58 3.65
CA LYS A 130 3.04 -29.02 3.17
C LYS A 130 3.28 -28.61 1.73
N TRP A 131 2.26 -28.73 0.86
CA TRP A 131 2.38 -28.36 -0.55
C TRP A 131 2.53 -26.85 -0.73
N VAL A 132 1.73 -26.02 -0.03
CA VAL A 132 1.89 -24.54 -0.07
C VAL A 132 3.25 -24.14 0.49
N PHE A 133 3.71 -24.77 1.58
CA PHE A 133 5.01 -24.48 2.20
C PHE A 133 6.18 -24.84 1.29
N LYS A 134 6.08 -25.94 0.55
CA LYS A 134 7.12 -26.39 -0.39
C LYS A 134 7.16 -25.53 -1.66
N ARG A 135 6.10 -24.77 -1.98
CA ARG A 135 6.13 -23.83 -3.10
C ARG A 135 7.16 -22.75 -2.83
N GLN A 136 8.30 -22.93 -3.46
CA GLN A 136 9.42 -22.01 -3.38
C GLN A 136 9.33 -21.03 -4.54
N TYR A 137 9.52 -19.74 -4.25
CA TYR A 137 9.61 -18.74 -5.28
C TYR A 137 11.08 -18.36 -5.43
N LYS A 138 11.62 -18.60 -6.61
CA LYS A 138 12.92 -18.06 -6.96
C LYS A 138 12.86 -16.54 -6.90
N LYS A 139 13.75 -15.94 -6.15
CA LYS A 139 14.06 -14.51 -6.26
C LYS A 139 14.95 -14.30 -7.47
N ARG A 140 15.15 -13.02 -7.87
CA ARG A 140 16.10 -12.64 -8.93
C ARG A 140 17.53 -13.09 -8.68
N ASP A 141 17.88 -13.30 -7.42
CA ASP A 141 19.19 -13.78 -6.93
C ASP A 141 19.23 -15.30 -6.69
N ASP A 142 18.28 -16.05 -7.24
CA ASP A 142 18.09 -17.48 -7.06
C ASP A 142 17.92 -17.96 -5.60
N THR A 143 17.75 -17.07 -4.63
CA THR A 143 17.47 -17.47 -3.26
C THR A 143 16.04 -17.99 -3.10
N ILE A 144 15.89 -19.08 -2.34
CA ILE A 144 14.59 -19.71 -2.07
C ILE A 144 14.05 -19.15 -0.76
N THR A 145 12.84 -18.55 -0.82
CA THR A 145 12.16 -17.99 0.36
C THR A 145 11.01 -18.88 0.79
N LYS A 146 11.03 -19.36 2.03
CA LYS A 146 9.91 -20.07 2.66
C LYS A 146 8.82 -19.07 3.07
N ARG A 147 7.53 -19.46 2.96
CA ARG A 147 6.37 -18.60 3.20
C ARG A 147 5.42 -19.15 4.26
N THR A 148 5.90 -19.33 5.48
CA THR A 148 5.12 -19.86 6.61
C THR A 148 3.83 -19.04 6.85
N ARG A 149 3.95 -17.72 6.89
CA ARG A 149 2.80 -16.81 7.05
C ARG A 149 1.78 -16.88 5.91
N THR A 150 2.20 -17.26 4.71
CA THR A 150 1.28 -17.47 3.58
C THR A 150 0.42 -18.71 3.81
N VAL A 151 1.01 -19.80 4.30
CA VAL A 151 0.30 -21.04 4.64
C VAL A 151 -0.79 -20.75 5.66
N PHE A 152 -0.44 -20.05 6.76
CA PHE A 152 -1.40 -19.64 7.78
C PHE A 152 -2.58 -18.84 7.21
N ASN A 153 -2.27 -17.79 6.44
CA ASN A 153 -3.33 -16.98 5.82
C ASN A 153 -4.23 -17.80 4.88
N TYR A 154 -3.67 -18.78 4.16
CA TYR A 154 -4.44 -19.64 3.28
C TYR A 154 -5.38 -20.56 4.07
N VAL A 155 -4.87 -21.16 5.14
CA VAL A 155 -5.67 -22.02 6.04
C VAL A 155 -6.80 -21.23 6.69
N ILE A 156 -6.55 -20.01 7.19
CA ILE A 156 -7.60 -19.16 7.77
C ILE A 156 -8.72 -18.86 6.75
N VAL A 157 -8.38 -18.62 5.49
CA VAL A 157 -9.39 -18.38 4.45
C VAL A 157 -10.24 -19.64 4.25
N ILE A 158 -9.62 -20.84 4.18
CA ILE A 158 -10.36 -22.10 4.07
C ILE A 158 -11.27 -22.30 5.29
N GLN A 159 -10.76 -22.08 6.51
CA GLN A 159 -11.55 -22.16 7.74
C GLN A 159 -12.76 -21.21 7.70
N THR A 160 -12.58 -20.00 7.15
CA THR A 160 -13.68 -19.04 7.04
C THR A 160 -14.82 -19.61 6.21
N PHE A 161 -14.52 -20.22 5.06
CA PHE A 161 -15.56 -20.81 4.20
C PHE A 161 -16.15 -22.10 4.78
N VAL A 162 -15.35 -22.92 5.46
CA VAL A 162 -15.85 -24.11 6.19
C VAL A 162 -16.83 -23.68 7.28
N LYS A 163 -16.49 -22.66 8.06
CA LYS A 163 -17.38 -22.12 9.09
C LYS A 163 -18.69 -21.62 8.48
N ARG A 164 -18.64 -20.91 7.37
CA ARG A 164 -19.85 -20.44 6.65
C ARG A 164 -20.69 -21.59 6.12
N TYR A 165 -20.05 -22.65 5.63
CA TYR A 165 -20.79 -23.84 5.21
C TYR A 165 -21.52 -24.50 6.37
N ASN A 166 -20.88 -24.69 7.52
CA ASN A 166 -21.48 -25.25 8.71
C ASN A 166 -22.68 -24.40 9.20
N GLU A 167 -22.51 -23.06 9.22
CA GLU A 167 -23.59 -22.13 9.59
C GLU A 167 -24.81 -22.21 8.66
N LEU A 168 -24.61 -22.47 7.38
CA LEU A 168 -25.69 -22.58 6.38
C LEU A 168 -26.32 -23.99 6.28
N ASN A 169 -25.70 -25.00 6.85
CA ASN A 169 -26.13 -26.38 6.80
C ASN A 169 -26.10 -27.02 8.19
N PRO A 170 -26.88 -26.49 9.17
CA PRO A 170 -26.85 -26.98 10.56
C PRO A 170 -27.38 -28.41 10.72
N GLU A 171 -28.10 -28.91 9.71
CA GLU A 171 -28.61 -30.28 9.65
C GLU A 171 -27.56 -31.31 9.21
N LYS A 172 -26.43 -30.86 8.69
CA LYS A 172 -25.32 -31.72 8.31
C LYS A 172 -24.29 -31.82 9.41
N ASP A 173 -23.54 -32.92 9.41
CA ASP A 173 -22.44 -33.07 10.35
C ASP A 173 -21.43 -31.94 10.23
N GLU A 174 -21.07 -31.30 11.31
CA GLU A 174 -20.11 -30.23 11.37
C GLU A 174 -18.75 -30.66 10.83
N ILE A 175 -18.17 -29.87 9.93
CA ILE A 175 -16.77 -29.99 9.50
C ILE A 175 -15.89 -29.32 10.57
N LYS A 176 -15.24 -30.12 11.39
CA LYS A 176 -14.36 -29.60 12.45
C LYS A 176 -13.10 -28.98 11.86
N THR A 177 -12.84 -27.72 12.21
CA THR A 177 -11.68 -26.95 11.72
C THR A 177 -10.49 -26.94 12.67
N ILE A 178 -10.59 -27.64 13.81
CA ILE A 178 -9.56 -27.65 14.85
C ILE A 178 -8.22 -28.16 14.33
N HIS A 179 -8.24 -29.08 13.38
CA HIS A 179 -7.05 -29.64 12.73
C HIS A 179 -6.34 -28.65 11.78
N TYR A 180 -6.98 -27.50 11.50
CA TYR A 180 -6.44 -26.47 10.61
C TYR A 180 -5.52 -25.52 11.35
N ALA A 181 -5.48 -25.59 12.68
CA ALA A 181 -4.59 -24.75 13.47
C ALA A 181 -3.12 -24.98 13.07
N LEU A 182 -2.42 -23.89 12.87
CA LEU A 182 -0.95 -23.88 12.80
C LEU A 182 -0.46 -23.52 14.21
N GLY A 183 0.57 -24.22 14.70
CA GLY A 183 1.23 -23.87 15.95
C GLY A 183 1.80 -22.46 15.88
N VAL A 184 1.83 -21.75 16.98
CA VAL A 184 2.42 -20.40 17.07
C VAL A 184 3.93 -20.46 16.78
N GLU A 185 4.54 -21.60 17.00
CA GLU A 185 5.96 -21.91 16.77
C GLU A 185 6.35 -21.94 15.29
N ASP A 186 5.37 -21.99 14.39
CA ASP A 186 5.60 -22.05 12.93
C ASP A 186 5.88 -20.68 12.29
N PHE A 187 5.96 -19.59 13.08
CA PHE A 187 6.14 -18.25 12.55
C PHE A 187 7.51 -17.67 12.86
N ASP A 188 8.30 -17.41 11.82
CA ASP A 188 9.37 -16.45 11.93
C ASP A 188 8.78 -15.07 12.27
N ILE A 189 9.10 -14.57 13.46
CA ILE A 189 8.78 -13.19 13.84
C ILE A 189 9.69 -12.30 12.99
N VAL A 190 9.16 -11.79 11.89
CA VAL A 190 9.87 -10.80 11.07
C VAL A 190 9.68 -9.45 11.73
N GLU A 191 10.75 -8.93 12.31
CA GLU A 191 10.75 -7.56 12.83
C GLU A 191 10.39 -6.55 11.74
N PRO A 192 9.54 -5.56 12.05
CA PRO A 192 9.20 -4.52 11.10
C PRO A 192 10.44 -3.66 10.82
N LYS A 193 10.87 -3.59 9.56
CA LYS A 193 11.95 -2.68 9.16
C LYS A 193 11.49 -1.23 9.36
N MET A 194 12.28 -0.46 10.10
CA MET A 194 12.20 0.99 10.22
C MET A 194 13.53 1.61 9.79
N LEU A 195 13.54 2.89 9.49
CA LEU A 195 14.77 3.63 9.21
C LEU A 195 15.26 4.29 10.50
N TYR A 196 16.56 4.11 10.78
CA TYR A 196 17.26 4.79 11.86
C TYR A 196 17.68 6.22 11.44
N PRO A 197 18.08 7.08 12.38
CA PRO A 197 18.41 8.49 12.09
C PRO A 197 19.44 8.67 10.97
N ASP A 198 20.50 7.85 10.95
CA ASP A 198 21.52 7.85 9.90
C ASP A 198 20.99 7.40 8.55
N GLU A 199 20.07 6.40 8.52
CA GLU A 199 19.41 5.94 7.30
C GLU A 199 18.45 7.00 6.75
N ILE A 200 17.71 7.71 7.64
CA ILE A 200 16.86 8.83 7.23
C ILE A 200 17.72 9.97 6.68
N LYS A 201 18.85 10.31 7.35
CA LYS A 201 19.77 11.32 6.86
C LYS A 201 20.31 10.96 5.48
N ARG A 202 20.81 9.72 5.27
CA ARG A 202 21.25 9.24 3.95
C ARG A 202 20.14 9.36 2.90
N LEU A 203 18.88 9.10 3.28
CA LEU A 203 17.76 9.26 2.35
C LEU A 203 17.47 10.74 2.05
N ILE A 204 17.56 11.63 3.03
CA ILE A 204 17.36 13.08 2.85
C ILE A 204 18.47 13.64 1.96
N ASP A 205 19.71 13.27 2.18
CA ASP A 205 20.88 13.76 1.45
C ASP A 205 21.00 13.14 0.04
N TYR A 206 20.27 12.03 -0.22
CA TYR A 206 20.32 11.37 -1.51
C TYR A 206 19.81 12.27 -2.64
N THR A 207 20.68 12.52 -3.61
CA THR A 207 20.37 13.20 -4.86
C THR A 207 20.64 12.29 -6.04
N TYR A 208 19.85 12.41 -7.08
CA TYR A 208 19.99 11.62 -8.29
C TYR A 208 19.45 12.41 -9.50
N SER A 209 20.25 12.50 -10.53
CA SER A 209 19.82 13.00 -11.83
C SER A 209 19.80 11.87 -12.85
N SER A 210 18.86 11.90 -13.74
CA SER A 210 18.73 10.94 -14.84
C SER A 210 18.49 11.67 -16.15
N ASN A 211 19.17 11.25 -17.20
CA ASN A 211 18.90 11.76 -18.56
C ASN A 211 17.55 11.25 -19.12
N ARG A 212 16.87 10.34 -18.42
CA ARG A 212 15.58 9.81 -18.83
C ARG A 212 14.45 10.64 -18.21
N LYS A 213 13.71 11.38 -19.03
CA LYS A 213 12.50 12.14 -18.59
C LYS A 213 11.45 11.29 -17.84
N THR A 214 11.47 9.98 -18.05
CA THR A 214 10.53 9.02 -17.40
C THR A 214 11.03 8.50 -16.05
N ASP A 215 12.25 8.86 -15.64
CA ASP A 215 12.79 8.42 -14.35
C ASP A 215 12.25 9.31 -13.23
N ARG A 216 11.34 8.78 -12.47
CA ARG A 216 10.68 9.44 -11.33
C ARG A 216 11.20 8.90 -9.98
N THR A 217 12.49 8.58 -9.90
CA THR A 217 13.10 8.05 -8.69
C THR A 217 13.08 9.09 -7.56
N MET A 218 13.38 10.35 -7.87
CA MET A 218 13.34 11.44 -6.89
C MET A 218 11.92 11.70 -6.39
N ASP A 219 10.89 11.57 -7.25
CA ASP A 219 9.49 11.67 -6.82
C ASP A 219 9.20 10.66 -5.69
N ALA A 220 9.69 9.43 -5.81
CA ALA A 220 9.48 8.40 -4.79
C ALA A 220 10.18 8.72 -3.46
N LYS A 221 11.36 9.39 -3.50
CA LYS A 221 12.04 9.89 -2.31
C LYS A 221 11.17 10.92 -1.58
N TYR A 222 10.80 11.98 -2.28
CA TYR A 222 10.04 13.08 -1.68
C TYR A 222 8.65 12.64 -1.24
N GLN A 223 8.01 11.74 -1.97
CA GLN A 223 6.75 11.15 -1.54
C GLN A 223 6.90 10.28 -0.28
N PHE A 224 8.01 9.53 -0.14
CA PHE A 224 8.27 8.75 1.07
C PHE A 224 8.50 9.64 2.29
N LEU A 225 9.28 10.71 2.14
CA LEU A 225 9.51 11.69 3.20
C LEU A 225 8.21 12.45 3.54
N PHE A 226 7.42 12.83 2.53
CA PHE A 226 6.08 13.37 2.77
C PHE A 226 5.21 12.40 3.57
N GLN A 227 5.16 11.14 3.18
CA GLN A 227 4.42 10.09 3.87
C GLN A 227 4.85 9.94 5.33
N PHE A 228 6.15 9.99 5.58
CA PHE A 228 6.75 9.94 6.92
C PHE A 228 6.29 11.12 7.78
N PHE A 229 6.46 12.34 7.29
CA PHE A 229 6.09 13.56 8.01
C PHE A 229 4.58 13.81 8.08
N ALA A 230 3.79 13.18 7.21
CA ALA A 230 2.34 13.21 7.24
C ALA A 230 1.76 12.01 8.03
N SER A 231 2.30 11.76 9.24
CA SER A 231 1.84 10.73 10.18
C SER A 231 1.86 9.29 9.63
N GLY A 232 2.84 8.97 8.81
CA GLY A 232 3.02 7.61 8.30
C GLY A 232 1.80 7.09 7.52
N LEU A 233 1.19 7.91 6.69
CA LEU A 233 0.01 7.57 5.89
C LEU A 233 0.17 6.23 5.16
N ARG A 234 -0.92 5.45 5.01
CA ARG A 234 -0.87 4.23 4.20
C ARG A 234 -0.66 4.56 2.73
N VAL A 235 0.05 3.69 2.01
CA VAL A 235 0.30 3.89 0.58
C VAL A 235 -0.99 4.05 -0.24
N SER A 236 -2.06 3.34 0.11
CA SER A 236 -3.36 3.50 -0.57
C SER A 236 -3.95 4.88 -0.36
N ASP A 237 -3.79 5.43 0.84
CA ASP A 237 -4.34 6.75 1.17
C ASP A 237 -3.50 7.88 0.54
N ILE A 238 -2.17 7.70 0.49
CA ILE A 238 -1.25 8.61 -0.22
C ILE A 238 -1.52 8.66 -1.73
N LEU A 239 -1.69 7.50 -2.37
CA LEU A 239 -1.95 7.44 -3.81
C LEU A 239 -3.31 8.03 -4.20
N LEU A 240 -4.25 8.06 -3.27
CA LEU A 240 -5.59 8.64 -3.44
C LEU A 240 -5.72 10.01 -2.77
N LEU A 241 -4.61 10.59 -2.29
CA LEU A 241 -4.64 11.92 -1.68
C LEU A 241 -5.04 12.95 -2.71
N ASN A 242 -6.11 13.71 -2.39
CA ASN A 242 -6.68 14.74 -3.26
C ASN A 242 -6.39 16.13 -2.68
N TYR A 243 -6.30 17.15 -3.52
CA TYR A 243 -6.13 18.53 -3.08
C TYR A 243 -7.20 18.95 -2.05
N LYS A 244 -8.44 18.48 -2.19
CA LYS A 244 -9.55 18.81 -1.29
C LYS A 244 -9.41 18.21 0.12
N HIS A 245 -8.41 17.35 0.35
CA HIS A 245 -8.08 16.88 1.68
C HIS A 245 -7.30 17.91 2.52
N PHE A 246 -6.73 18.95 1.88
CA PHE A 246 -6.04 20.01 2.57
C PHE A 246 -7.02 21.07 3.03
N THR A 247 -7.20 21.21 4.34
CA THR A 247 -8.17 22.15 4.93
C THR A 247 -7.70 22.65 6.27
N LYS A 248 -7.79 23.97 6.49
CA LYS A 248 -7.51 24.62 7.80
C LYS A 248 -6.21 24.17 8.46
N GLY A 249 -5.10 24.08 7.69
CA GLY A 249 -3.79 23.65 8.17
C GLY A 249 -3.69 22.14 8.49
N ARG A 250 -4.62 21.33 8.00
CA ARG A 250 -4.69 19.90 8.26
C ARG A 250 -4.90 19.11 6.98
N ILE A 251 -4.57 17.82 7.03
CA ILE A 251 -4.96 16.85 6.00
C ILE A 251 -6.07 16.00 6.59
N GLU A 252 -7.26 16.04 5.98
CA GLU A 252 -8.46 15.35 6.45
C GLU A 252 -9.01 14.41 5.38
N PHE A 253 -9.18 13.14 5.72
CA PHE A 253 -9.74 12.15 4.80
C PHE A 253 -10.26 10.92 5.53
N VAL A 254 -10.96 10.06 4.79
CA VAL A 254 -11.43 8.76 5.29
C VAL A 254 -10.46 7.67 4.86
N VAL A 255 -9.87 6.97 5.84
CA VAL A 255 -8.94 5.85 5.60
C VAL A 255 -9.66 4.73 4.84
N LYS A 256 -9.22 4.42 3.63
CA LYS A 256 -9.86 3.40 2.77
C LYS A 256 -10.01 2.03 3.44
N LYS A 257 -8.99 1.61 4.18
CA LYS A 257 -9.00 0.28 4.81
C LYS A 257 -9.98 0.16 5.98
N SER A 258 -10.10 1.19 6.83
CA SER A 258 -10.88 1.14 8.07
C SER A 258 -12.18 1.94 8.01
N GLY A 259 -12.33 2.87 7.06
CA GLY A 259 -13.42 3.82 7.01
C GLY A 259 -13.40 4.84 8.14
N LYS A 260 -12.29 4.93 8.91
CA LYS A 260 -12.12 5.91 9.98
C LYS A 260 -11.75 7.26 9.37
N LYS A 261 -12.45 8.31 9.77
CA LYS A 261 -12.06 9.69 9.47
C LYS A 261 -10.84 10.04 10.30
N ILE A 262 -9.80 10.56 9.66
CA ILE A 262 -8.61 11.10 10.33
C ILE A 262 -8.41 12.55 9.92
N SER A 263 -7.78 13.29 10.83
CA SER A 263 -7.40 14.68 10.65
C SER A 263 -6.02 14.83 11.27
N ILE A 264 -5.01 15.07 10.44
CA ILE A 264 -3.61 15.20 10.86
C ILE A 264 -3.12 16.62 10.60
N PRO A 265 -2.31 17.22 11.48
CA PRO A 265 -1.73 18.52 11.21
C PRO A 265 -0.81 18.46 9.99
N PHE A 266 -0.90 19.45 9.12
CA PHE A 266 0.00 19.58 7.97
C PHE A 266 1.27 20.30 8.43
N MET A 267 2.28 19.53 8.84
CA MET A 267 3.53 20.05 9.39
C MET A 267 4.45 20.62 8.29
N TYR A 268 5.31 21.56 8.68
CA TYR A 268 6.26 22.21 7.78
C TYR A 268 7.17 21.22 7.02
N ASN A 269 7.67 20.18 7.69
CA ASN A 269 8.47 19.16 7.01
C ASN A 269 7.70 18.45 5.90
N ALA A 270 6.41 18.15 6.11
CA ALA A 270 5.56 17.61 5.04
C ALA A 270 5.31 18.65 3.93
N CYS A 271 5.10 19.92 4.31
CA CYS A 271 4.99 21.04 3.38
C CYS A 271 6.24 21.17 2.49
N LYS A 272 7.44 21.16 3.08
CA LYS A 272 8.73 21.21 2.35
C LYS A 272 8.89 20.05 1.39
N MET A 273 8.50 18.83 1.76
CA MET A 273 8.55 17.67 0.85
C MET A 273 7.55 17.82 -0.30
N LEU A 274 6.38 18.39 -0.03
CA LEU A 274 5.38 18.68 -1.06
C LEU A 274 5.83 19.77 -2.01
N GLY A 275 6.62 20.73 -1.57
CA GLY A 275 7.22 21.80 -2.38
C GLY A 275 8.09 21.29 -3.53
N TYR A 276 8.64 20.07 -3.43
CA TYR A 276 9.32 19.45 -4.58
C TYR A 276 8.38 19.22 -5.77
N PHE A 277 7.12 18.89 -5.53
CA PHE A 277 6.10 18.65 -6.55
C PHE A 277 5.37 19.93 -6.97
N TYR A 278 5.33 20.91 -6.09
CA TYR A 278 4.57 22.17 -6.22
C TYR A 278 5.47 23.35 -5.81
N PRO A 279 6.55 23.62 -6.58
CA PRO A 279 7.53 24.64 -6.21
C PRO A 279 6.91 26.05 -6.20
N ASN A 280 6.04 26.39 -7.15
CA ASN A 280 5.40 27.71 -7.22
C ASN A 280 4.46 27.94 -6.04
N GLU A 281 3.68 26.93 -5.65
CA GLU A 281 2.76 27.00 -4.51
C GLU A 281 3.54 27.13 -3.19
N TYR A 282 4.68 26.43 -3.10
CA TYR A 282 5.56 26.50 -1.93
C TYR A 282 6.24 27.87 -1.84
N GLU A 283 6.74 28.41 -2.96
CA GLU A 283 7.30 29.76 -3.03
C GLU A 283 6.25 30.82 -2.65
N THR A 284 5.02 30.71 -3.16
CA THR A 284 3.90 31.58 -2.78
C THR A 284 3.65 31.50 -1.28
N ALA A 285 3.63 30.31 -0.68
CA ALA A 285 3.44 30.15 0.75
C ALA A 285 4.57 30.79 1.59
N LEU A 286 5.80 30.78 1.08
CA LEU A 286 6.93 31.49 1.72
C LEU A 286 6.76 33.00 1.64
N LEU A 287 6.39 33.52 0.45
CA LEU A 287 6.21 34.96 0.21
C LEU A 287 5.03 35.55 1.00
N GLU A 288 3.99 34.78 1.27
CA GLU A 288 2.87 35.20 2.12
C GLU A 288 3.24 35.31 3.60
N ASN A 289 4.40 34.80 4.02
CA ASN A 289 4.83 34.77 5.42
C ASN A 289 6.27 35.32 5.53
N PRO A 290 6.50 36.62 5.18
CA PRO A 290 7.81 37.22 5.30
C PRO A 290 8.21 37.37 6.77
N LEU A 291 9.49 37.22 7.05
CA LEU A 291 10.02 37.36 8.44
C LEU A 291 9.88 38.76 8.98
N GLY A 292 9.81 39.76 8.12
CA GLY A 292 9.65 41.17 8.53
C GLY A 292 8.36 41.51 9.26
N ASP A 293 7.31 40.66 9.07
CA ASP A 293 6.01 40.82 9.75
C ASP A 293 5.94 40.11 11.12
N ILE A 294 7.02 39.41 11.50
CA ILE A 294 7.06 38.68 12.76
C ILE A 294 7.57 39.69 13.83
N ASP A 295 6.73 39.92 14.82
CA ASP A 295 7.15 40.63 16.04
C ASP A 295 8.28 39.82 16.70
N LEU A 296 9.50 40.18 16.35
CA LEU A 296 10.75 39.65 16.90
C LEU A 296 10.92 40.28 18.26
N MET A 297 10.23 39.77 19.25
CA MET A 297 10.03 40.24 20.63
C MET A 297 11.26 40.79 21.38
N SER A 298 12.44 40.89 20.76
CA SER A 298 13.59 41.59 21.30
C SER A 298 14.52 42.16 20.24
N ASN A 299 14.89 43.42 20.39
CA ASN A 299 15.88 44.09 19.56
C ASN A 299 17.23 43.37 19.51
N GLU A 300 17.54 42.52 20.50
CA GLU A 300 18.78 41.73 20.54
C GLU A 300 18.77 40.58 19.56
N VAL A 301 17.62 39.88 19.37
CA VAL A 301 17.49 38.79 18.37
C VAL A 301 17.50 39.36 16.98
N GLU A 302 16.85 40.49 16.75
CA GLU A 302 16.85 41.22 15.51
C GLU A 302 18.25 41.63 15.06
N GLU A 303 19.03 42.23 15.98
CA GLU A 303 20.40 42.65 15.73
C GLU A 303 21.32 41.45 15.44
N LEU A 304 21.18 40.36 16.18
CA LEU A 304 21.93 39.13 15.96
C LEU A 304 21.64 38.48 14.61
N ILE A 305 20.39 38.43 14.19
CA ILE A 305 20.00 37.95 12.89
C ILE A 305 20.59 38.83 11.78
N ARG A 306 20.52 40.17 11.97
CA ARG A 306 21.05 41.16 11.03
C ARG A 306 22.56 41.07 10.86
N VAL A 307 23.29 40.88 11.95
CA VAL A 307 24.77 40.75 11.96
C VAL A 307 25.22 39.47 11.26
N ASN A 308 24.51 38.37 11.50
CA ASN A 308 24.91 37.04 10.98
C ASN A 308 24.33 36.67 9.60
N SER A 309 23.34 37.41 9.08
CA SER A 309 22.73 37.17 7.75
C SER A 309 23.42 37.92 6.60
N ASN A 310 24.72 38.20 6.73
CA ASN A 310 25.47 38.98 5.73
C ASN A 310 24.84 40.37 5.46
N LYS A 311 24.26 41.02 6.45
CA LYS A 311 23.58 42.33 6.35
C LYS A 311 22.35 42.35 5.41
N LYS A 312 21.72 41.18 5.16
CA LYS A 312 20.42 41.16 4.47
C LYS A 312 19.37 41.94 5.30
N PRO A 313 18.51 42.74 4.66
CA PRO A 313 17.35 43.31 5.33
C PRO A 313 16.47 42.21 5.91
N LEU A 314 15.81 42.45 7.07
CA LEU A 314 14.89 41.48 7.67
C LEU A 314 13.81 41.00 6.72
N ALA A 315 13.31 41.88 5.86
CA ALA A 315 12.32 41.56 4.85
C ALA A 315 12.82 40.54 3.77
N ASP A 316 14.12 40.43 3.61
CA ASP A 316 14.76 39.54 2.63
C ASP A 316 15.24 38.21 3.24
N LEU A 317 15.08 38.07 4.58
CA LEU A 317 15.45 36.84 5.27
C LEU A 317 14.43 35.75 5.03
N THR A 318 14.93 34.57 4.79
CA THR A 318 14.11 33.36 4.63
C THR A 318 14.13 32.51 5.91
N ILE A 319 13.16 31.62 6.05
CA ILE A 319 13.18 30.64 7.13
C ILE A 319 14.45 29.78 7.13
N ASN A 320 15.07 29.54 5.95
CA ASN A 320 16.33 28.81 5.85
C ASN A 320 17.49 29.60 6.49
N ASP A 321 17.51 30.93 6.33
CA ASP A 321 18.52 31.78 6.97
C ASP A 321 18.40 31.68 8.50
N LEU A 322 17.17 31.67 9.07
CA LEU A 322 16.93 31.45 10.50
C LEU A 322 17.36 30.07 10.99
N VAL A 323 17.09 29.02 10.22
CA VAL A 323 17.49 27.65 10.56
C VAL A 323 19.01 27.54 10.58
N GLN A 324 19.71 28.08 9.58
CA GLN A 324 21.18 28.11 9.54
C GLN A 324 21.75 28.89 10.72
N PHE A 325 21.17 30.02 11.02
CA PHE A 325 21.60 30.82 12.17
C PHE A 325 21.37 30.09 13.51
N ASN A 326 20.24 29.43 13.68
CA ASN A 326 19.99 28.61 14.86
C ASN A 326 20.98 27.43 14.99
N GLN A 327 21.38 26.82 13.89
CA GLN A 327 22.43 25.78 13.91
C GLN A 327 23.77 26.36 14.38
N PHE A 328 24.15 27.50 13.85
CA PHE A 328 25.38 28.21 14.29
C PHE A 328 25.36 28.47 15.77
N LEU A 329 24.25 28.99 16.33
CA LEU A 329 24.14 29.26 17.78
C LEU A 329 24.18 27.99 18.65
N VAL A 330 23.69 26.85 18.13
CA VAL A 330 23.74 25.56 18.83
C VAL A 330 25.16 24.99 18.82
N GLU A 331 25.93 25.22 17.77
CA GLU A 331 27.33 24.77 17.66
C GLU A 331 28.25 25.60 18.54
N ASP A 332 27.96 26.89 18.71
CA ASP A 332 28.65 27.80 19.64
C ASP A 332 28.14 27.58 21.08
N ARG A 333 28.79 26.65 21.77
CA ARG A 333 28.42 26.18 23.13
C ARG A 333 28.56 27.24 24.26
N SER A 334 28.56 28.53 23.96
CA SER A 334 28.59 29.57 24.99
C SER A 334 27.28 29.60 25.79
N ASN A 335 27.37 29.75 27.13
CA ASN A 335 26.22 29.77 28.06
C ASN A 335 25.19 30.86 27.73
N ASP A 336 25.61 31.96 27.06
CA ASP A 336 24.75 33.07 26.65
C ASP A 336 23.79 32.72 25.53
N ASN A 337 24.07 31.65 24.77
CA ASN A 337 23.30 31.29 23.59
C ASN A 337 22.04 30.46 23.92
N ALA A 338 21.91 29.85 25.08
CA ALA A 338 20.80 28.95 25.41
C ALA A 338 19.42 29.64 25.32
N ASN A 339 19.29 30.86 25.84
CA ASN A 339 18.05 31.64 25.75
C ASN A 339 17.77 32.10 24.31
N ARG A 340 18.83 32.54 23.59
CA ARG A 340 18.74 32.96 22.18
C ARG A 340 18.26 31.81 21.28
N VAL A 341 18.84 30.62 21.45
CA VAL A 341 18.43 29.38 20.75
C VAL A 341 16.96 29.06 21.05
N LYS A 342 16.52 29.20 22.31
CA LYS A 342 15.12 28.94 22.69
C LYS A 342 14.14 29.90 22.01
N VAL A 343 14.46 31.21 22.04
CA VAL A 343 13.63 32.24 21.40
C VAL A 343 13.58 32.01 19.87
N LEU A 344 14.73 31.80 19.24
CA LEU A 344 14.84 31.59 17.81
C LEU A 344 14.10 30.31 17.36
N LYS A 345 14.18 29.20 18.10
CA LYS A 345 13.37 28.02 17.88
C LYS A 345 11.88 28.32 17.95
N GLY A 346 11.44 29.13 18.87
CA GLY A 346 10.04 29.56 18.96
C GLY A 346 9.57 30.32 17.73
N ILE A 347 10.41 31.26 17.23
CA ILE A 347 10.16 32.04 16.01
C ILE A 347 10.09 31.08 14.79
N ILE A 348 11.11 30.27 14.63
CA ILE A 348 11.17 29.28 13.52
C ILE A 348 9.90 28.42 13.51
N THR A 349 9.51 27.85 14.66
CA THR A 349 8.32 27.00 14.75
C THR A 349 7.04 27.75 14.36
N ARG A 350 6.93 29.04 14.71
CA ARG A 350 5.78 29.89 14.34
C ARG A 350 5.74 30.11 12.83
N VAL A 351 6.86 30.51 12.21
CA VAL A 351 6.96 30.71 10.75
C VAL A 351 6.68 29.42 10.01
N GLU A 352 7.29 28.32 10.42
CA GLU A 352 7.06 27.00 9.84
C GLU A 352 5.57 26.65 9.81
N LYS A 353 4.87 26.91 10.92
CA LYS A 353 3.43 26.67 11.01
C LYS A 353 2.62 27.58 10.09
N GLN A 354 3.00 28.87 9.97
CA GLN A 354 2.34 29.82 9.08
C GLN A 354 2.52 29.42 7.62
N VAL A 355 3.74 29.13 7.18
CA VAL A 355 4.04 28.65 5.81
C VAL A 355 3.27 27.36 5.51
N ALA A 356 3.25 26.39 6.43
CA ALA A 356 2.48 25.17 6.26
C ALA A 356 0.97 25.44 6.14
N ASN A 357 0.42 26.38 6.90
CA ASN A 357 -0.99 26.77 6.80
C ASN A 357 -1.31 27.42 5.44
N SER A 358 -0.45 28.35 4.97
CA SER A 358 -0.60 29.00 3.66
C SER A 358 -0.53 27.96 2.54
N MET A 359 0.46 27.07 2.54
CA MET A 359 0.56 25.99 1.57
C MET A 359 -0.67 25.06 1.63
N CYS A 360 -1.17 24.73 2.82
CA CYS A 360 -2.38 23.94 2.99
C CYS A 360 -3.60 24.60 2.33
N ARG A 361 -3.76 25.91 2.54
CA ARG A 361 -4.84 26.70 1.90
C ARG A 361 -4.68 26.68 0.38
N ILE A 362 -3.52 27.03 -0.14
CA ILE A 362 -3.22 27.07 -1.58
C ILE A 362 -3.52 25.70 -2.22
N MET A 363 -3.08 24.60 -1.61
CA MET A 363 -3.37 23.26 -2.10
C MET A 363 -4.86 22.94 -2.09
N GLY A 364 -5.59 23.31 -1.03
CA GLY A 364 -7.03 23.07 -0.89
C GLY A 364 -7.89 23.86 -1.88
N GLU A 365 -7.42 25.01 -2.34
CA GLU A 365 -8.08 25.87 -3.36
C GLU A 365 -7.95 25.29 -4.78
N LYS A 366 -6.95 24.45 -5.04
CA LYS A 366 -6.79 23.83 -6.37
C LYS A 366 -8.05 23.06 -6.79
N PRO A 367 -8.35 22.93 -8.09
CA PRO A 367 -9.38 22.03 -8.58
C PRO A 367 -9.19 20.61 -8.05
N SER A 368 -10.28 19.84 -7.91
CA SER A 368 -10.17 18.44 -7.44
C SER A 368 -9.21 17.63 -8.32
N GLY A 369 -8.30 16.92 -7.71
CA GLY A 369 -7.27 16.14 -8.40
C GLY A 369 -6.36 15.40 -7.43
N LEU A 370 -5.64 14.39 -7.92
CA LEU A 370 -4.68 13.63 -7.11
C LEU A 370 -3.40 14.45 -6.89
N VAL A 371 -2.88 14.40 -5.67
CA VAL A 371 -1.66 15.13 -5.28
C VAL A 371 -0.41 14.49 -5.92
N PHE A 372 -0.41 13.16 -6.09
CA PHE A 372 0.72 12.41 -6.65
C PHE A 372 0.30 11.68 -7.92
N ASP A 373 1.08 11.85 -8.98
CA ASP A 373 0.83 11.31 -10.31
C ASP A 373 1.30 9.85 -10.47
N TYR A 374 0.65 8.94 -9.74
CA TYR A 374 0.81 7.49 -9.90
C TYR A 374 -0.42 6.82 -10.51
N LEU A 375 -1.56 7.49 -10.42
CA LEU A 375 -2.86 7.03 -10.88
C LEU A 375 -3.44 8.08 -11.82
N ASP A 376 -4.26 7.67 -12.76
CA ASP A 376 -5.04 8.61 -13.54
C ASP A 376 -6.23 9.11 -12.71
N TYR A 377 -6.36 10.42 -12.54
CA TYR A 377 -7.45 11.01 -11.77
C TYR A 377 -8.82 10.67 -12.38
N GLN A 378 -8.92 10.55 -13.71
CA GLN A 378 -10.18 10.23 -14.39
C GLN A 378 -10.76 8.88 -13.92
N ASP A 379 -9.91 7.92 -13.61
CA ASP A 379 -10.31 6.61 -13.09
C ASP A 379 -10.84 6.68 -11.65
N PHE A 380 -10.59 7.79 -10.94
CA PHE A 380 -10.89 7.95 -9.51
C PHE A 380 -11.77 9.17 -9.21
N ASN A 381 -12.30 9.88 -10.22
CA ASN A 381 -13.12 11.08 -10.07
C ASN A 381 -14.47 10.82 -9.38
N ASP A 382 -14.93 9.55 -9.39
CA ASP A 382 -16.15 9.10 -8.71
C ASP A 382 -15.96 8.89 -7.20
N LEU A 383 -14.69 8.91 -6.70
CA LEU A 383 -14.38 8.79 -5.29
C LEU A 383 -14.56 10.13 -4.59
N ARG A 384 -15.64 10.29 -3.83
CA ARG A 384 -15.85 11.45 -2.99
C ARG A 384 -14.82 11.50 -1.87
N ILE A 385 -14.39 12.73 -1.52
CA ILE A 385 -13.29 12.98 -0.59
C ILE A 385 -13.51 12.33 0.78
N MET A 386 -14.72 12.43 1.32
CA MET A 386 -15.04 11.98 2.68
C MET A 386 -15.82 10.67 2.72
N ASP A 387 -16.14 10.07 1.56
CA ASP A 387 -16.94 8.87 1.48
C ASP A 387 -16.07 7.60 1.48
N LYS A 388 -16.49 6.61 2.24
CA LYS A 388 -15.98 5.24 2.14
C LYS A 388 -16.63 4.56 0.95
N LYS A 389 -16.21 4.91 -0.26
CA LYS A 389 -16.66 4.23 -1.47
C LYS A 389 -15.78 3.03 -1.76
N GLU A 390 -16.38 1.91 -2.06
CA GLU A 390 -15.65 0.72 -2.50
C GLU A 390 -15.06 0.93 -3.90
N LEU A 391 -13.83 0.48 -4.07
CA LEU A 391 -13.16 0.54 -5.37
C LEU A 391 -13.77 -0.50 -6.31
N THR A 392 -13.95 -0.13 -7.57
CA THR A 392 -14.21 -1.09 -8.64
C THR A 392 -13.01 -2.02 -8.82
N ARG A 393 -13.20 -3.14 -9.53
CA ARG A 393 -12.10 -4.07 -9.82
C ARG A 393 -10.97 -3.40 -10.59
N THR A 394 -11.28 -2.54 -11.56
CA THR A 394 -10.30 -1.77 -12.33
C THR A 394 -9.52 -0.80 -11.43
N GLN A 395 -10.22 -0.01 -10.62
CA GLN A 395 -9.59 0.92 -9.68
C GLN A 395 -8.68 0.19 -8.67
N ALA A 396 -9.12 -0.95 -8.14
CA ALA A 396 -8.30 -1.76 -7.24
C ALA A 396 -7.03 -2.29 -7.92
N TYR A 397 -7.12 -2.69 -9.20
CA TYR A 397 -5.98 -3.11 -9.99
C TYR A 397 -5.00 -1.96 -10.24
N GLU A 398 -5.48 -0.79 -10.66
CA GLU A 398 -4.65 0.40 -10.90
C GLU A 398 -3.97 0.87 -9.61
N LEU A 399 -4.68 0.89 -8.48
CA LEU A 399 -4.10 1.20 -7.18
C LEU A 399 -2.98 0.22 -6.79
N HIS A 400 -3.18 -1.08 -7.07
CA HIS A 400 -2.15 -2.09 -6.86
C HIS A 400 -0.93 -1.84 -7.76
N ARG A 401 -1.15 -1.50 -9.02
CA ARG A 401 -0.09 -1.17 -9.99
C ARG A 401 0.69 0.09 -9.58
N GLY A 402 0.00 1.15 -9.17
CA GLY A 402 0.61 2.38 -8.64
C GLY A 402 1.49 2.10 -7.42
N ARG A 403 1.00 1.30 -6.47
CA ARG A 403 1.77 0.87 -5.31
C ARG A 403 3.01 0.06 -5.69
N ALA A 404 2.90 -0.84 -6.67
CA ALA A 404 4.05 -1.62 -7.14
C ALA A 404 5.11 -0.73 -7.80
N LYS A 405 4.70 0.25 -8.63
CA LYS A 405 5.61 1.25 -9.23
C LYS A 405 6.34 2.07 -8.15
N TYR A 406 5.60 2.56 -7.16
CA TYR A 406 6.17 3.34 -6.06
C TYR A 406 7.19 2.52 -5.26
N ASN A 407 6.82 1.33 -4.78
CA ASN A 407 7.74 0.47 -4.03
C ASN A 407 8.96 0.03 -4.86
N GLY A 408 8.80 -0.21 -6.16
CA GLY A 408 9.92 -0.53 -7.05
C GLY A 408 10.93 0.61 -7.18
N ARG A 409 10.49 1.89 -7.12
CA ARG A 409 11.38 3.05 -7.07
C ARG A 409 12.09 3.16 -5.73
N LEU A 410 11.38 2.95 -4.62
CA LEU A 410 11.96 2.94 -3.27
C LEU A 410 13.03 1.84 -3.12
N THR A 411 12.80 0.67 -3.70
CA THR A 411 13.80 -0.42 -3.70
C THR A 411 15.09 0.00 -4.42
N ARG A 412 14.99 0.72 -5.54
CA ARG A 412 16.17 1.24 -6.25
C ARG A 412 16.93 2.30 -5.44
N ILE A 413 16.20 3.16 -4.72
CA ILE A 413 16.82 4.13 -3.81
C ILE A 413 17.58 3.38 -2.71
N ALA A 414 16.93 2.43 -2.04
CA ALA A 414 17.53 1.62 -0.97
C ALA A 414 18.86 0.99 -1.41
N GLN A 415 18.87 0.36 -2.58
CA GLN A 415 20.09 -0.24 -3.16
C GLN A 415 21.21 0.77 -3.38
N ARG A 416 20.87 1.99 -3.84
CA ARG A 416 21.87 3.05 -4.15
C ARG A 416 22.48 3.66 -2.90
N ILE A 417 21.72 3.78 -1.81
CA ILE A 417 22.18 4.40 -0.56
C ILE A 417 22.63 3.36 0.49
N GLY A 418 22.71 2.10 0.12
CA GLY A 418 23.19 1.03 1.01
C GLY A 418 22.24 0.74 2.18
N ILE A 419 20.92 0.87 1.97
CA ILE A 419 19.90 0.47 2.94
C ILE A 419 19.29 -0.85 2.47
N ASP A 420 19.17 -1.83 3.37
CA ASP A 420 18.67 -3.17 3.02
C ASP A 420 17.30 -3.11 2.32
N LYS A 421 16.36 -2.36 2.87
CA LYS A 421 15.01 -2.32 2.33
C LYS A 421 14.28 -1.01 2.64
N ILE A 422 13.78 -0.35 1.61
CA ILE A 422 12.82 0.75 1.74
C ILE A 422 11.55 0.39 0.97
N THR A 423 10.41 0.46 1.65
CA THR A 423 9.07 0.32 1.06
C THR A 423 8.14 1.36 1.68
N SER A 424 6.99 1.59 1.07
CA SER A 424 5.98 2.50 1.62
C SER A 424 5.53 2.16 3.06
N HIS A 425 5.64 0.91 3.49
CA HIS A 425 5.35 0.53 4.88
C HIS A 425 6.46 0.93 5.85
N VAL A 426 7.71 0.98 5.39
CA VAL A 426 8.85 1.40 6.21
C VAL A 426 8.67 2.84 6.71
N SER A 427 8.14 3.75 5.86
CA SER A 427 7.78 5.11 6.28
C SER A 427 6.86 5.12 7.51
N ARG A 428 5.82 4.29 7.48
CA ARG A 428 4.84 4.18 8.57
C ARG A 428 5.43 3.53 9.82
N HIS A 429 6.27 2.50 9.64
CA HIS A 429 6.99 1.86 10.76
C HIS A 429 7.93 2.86 11.43
N SER A 430 8.70 3.59 10.62
CA SER A 430 9.60 4.63 11.12
C SER A 430 8.84 5.72 11.88
N PHE A 431 7.74 6.24 11.32
CA PHE A 431 6.93 7.25 12.02
C PHE A 431 6.45 6.75 13.41
N ALA A 432 5.89 5.54 13.47
CA ALA A 432 5.42 4.98 14.74
C ALA A 432 6.56 4.79 15.76
N TYR A 433 7.73 4.33 15.30
CA TYR A 433 8.91 4.16 16.12
C TYR A 433 9.38 5.52 16.68
N TYR A 434 9.49 6.54 15.83
CA TYR A 434 9.89 7.88 16.31
C TYR A 434 8.88 8.51 17.26
N MET A 435 7.58 8.37 17.02
CA MET A 435 6.54 8.79 17.98
C MET A 435 6.76 8.12 19.34
N LEU A 436 7.04 6.83 19.34
CA LEU A 436 7.32 6.09 20.58
C LEU A 436 8.60 6.60 21.27
N CYS A 437 9.68 6.85 20.52
CA CYS A 437 10.94 7.41 21.06
C CYS A 437 10.76 8.82 21.63
N THR A 438 9.80 9.61 21.13
CA THR A 438 9.47 10.92 21.69
C THR A 438 8.57 10.86 22.92
N GLY A 439 8.19 9.65 23.36
CA GLY A 439 7.36 9.44 24.56
C GLY A 439 5.86 9.48 24.30
N ALA A 440 5.43 9.43 23.04
CA ALA A 440 4.01 9.36 22.70
C ALA A 440 3.36 8.08 23.25
N THR A 441 2.13 8.18 23.74
CA THR A 441 1.36 7.05 24.24
C THR A 441 0.89 6.15 23.07
N VAL A 442 0.52 4.92 23.39
CA VAL A 442 -0.02 3.97 22.41
C VAL A 442 -1.29 4.50 21.77
N GLU A 443 -2.11 5.21 22.53
CA GLU A 443 -3.35 5.86 22.10
C GLU A 443 -3.06 6.96 21.08
N GLU A 444 -2.09 7.84 21.36
CA GLU A 444 -1.68 8.91 20.45
C GLU A 444 -1.12 8.34 19.14
N ILE A 445 -0.28 7.30 19.20
CA ILE A 445 0.23 6.61 18.03
C ILE A 445 -0.91 5.95 17.25
N SER A 446 -1.86 5.29 17.95
CA SER A 446 -3.03 4.67 17.33
C SER A 446 -3.90 5.68 16.60
N PHE A 447 -4.11 6.83 17.20
CA PHE A 447 -4.88 7.94 16.62
C PHE A 447 -4.17 8.51 15.39
N ALA A 448 -2.89 8.84 15.48
CA ALA A 448 -2.08 9.41 14.40
C ALA A 448 -2.01 8.45 13.19
N LEU A 449 -1.89 7.15 13.45
CA LEU A 449 -1.87 6.12 12.40
C LEU A 449 -3.26 5.78 11.84
N GLY A 450 -4.36 6.23 12.45
CA GLY A 450 -5.72 5.87 12.07
C GLY A 450 -5.99 4.37 12.18
N HIS A 451 -5.56 3.73 13.27
CA HIS A 451 -5.89 2.33 13.56
C HIS A 451 -7.35 2.21 14.00
N ALA A 452 -7.99 1.09 13.66
CA ALA A 452 -9.38 0.82 14.02
C ALA A 452 -9.51 0.53 15.53
N SER A 453 -8.47 -0.04 16.14
CA SER A 453 -8.42 -0.34 17.57
C SER A 453 -7.00 -0.21 18.12
N ILE A 454 -6.87 -0.06 19.43
CA ILE A 454 -5.59 0.11 20.15
C ILE A 454 -4.77 -1.18 20.12
N GLU A 455 -5.42 -2.34 20.15
CA GLU A 455 -4.77 -3.65 20.12
C GLU A 455 -3.90 -3.82 18.86
N ILE A 456 -4.33 -3.23 17.74
CA ILE A 456 -3.53 -3.22 16.50
C ILE A 456 -2.21 -2.48 16.75
N THR A 457 -2.24 -1.35 17.46
CA THR A 457 -1.04 -0.57 17.77
C THR A 457 -0.16 -1.28 18.78
N GLN A 458 -0.74 -1.85 19.82
CA GLN A 458 -0.01 -2.65 20.82
C GLN A 458 0.70 -3.84 20.18
N SER A 459 -0.01 -4.62 19.35
CA SER A 459 0.57 -5.74 18.60
C SER A 459 1.68 -5.31 17.65
N TYR A 460 1.60 -4.09 17.13
CA TYR A 460 2.55 -3.50 16.23
C TYR A 460 3.83 -3.04 16.97
N ILE A 461 3.67 -2.36 18.10
CA ILE A 461 4.78 -1.86 18.92
C ILE A 461 5.58 -3.02 19.54
N LYS A 462 4.91 -4.10 19.96
CA LYS A 462 5.58 -5.31 20.46
C LYS A 462 6.56 -5.96 19.48
N GLN A 463 6.48 -5.61 18.20
CA GLN A 463 7.38 -6.12 17.15
C GLN A 463 8.58 -5.19 16.93
N PHE A 464 8.67 -4.04 17.59
CA PHE A 464 9.82 -3.17 17.48
C PHE A 464 11.02 -3.74 18.24
N PRO A 465 12.27 -3.47 17.80
CA PRO A 465 13.47 -3.95 18.47
C PRO A 465 13.53 -3.47 19.92
N SER A 466 14.19 -4.27 20.78
CA SER A 466 14.41 -3.98 22.20
C SER A 466 15.18 -2.68 22.47
N ARG A 467 15.90 -2.16 21.47
CA ARG A 467 16.64 -0.88 21.56
C ARG A 467 15.79 0.29 22.05
N TYR A 468 14.47 0.25 21.84
CA TYR A 468 13.54 1.21 22.43
C TYR A 468 13.49 1.08 23.96
N SER A 469 13.49 -0.14 24.50
CA SER A 469 13.55 -0.38 25.95
C SER A 469 14.89 0.07 26.55
N ASP A 470 15.98 -0.10 25.80
CA ASP A 470 17.31 0.33 26.23
C ASP A 470 17.38 1.85 26.37
N GLU A 471 16.90 2.61 25.38
CA GLU A 471 16.81 4.07 25.44
C GLU A 471 15.85 4.57 26.56
N ALA A 472 14.81 3.80 26.88
CA ALA A 472 13.92 4.12 28.00
C ALA A 472 14.58 3.85 29.34
N ILE A 473 15.36 2.76 29.45
CA ILE A 473 16.15 2.40 30.63
C ILE A 473 17.26 3.43 30.87
N ASP A 474 17.95 3.87 29.82
CA ASP A 474 18.97 4.91 29.90
C ASP A 474 18.40 6.26 30.37
N ARG A 475 17.23 6.64 29.86
CA ARG A 475 16.50 7.83 30.35
C ARG A 475 16.09 7.69 31.80
N PHE A 476 15.63 6.51 32.23
CA PHE A 476 15.32 6.21 33.61
C PHE A 476 16.58 6.33 34.48
N GLY A 477 17.70 5.68 34.06
CA GLY A 477 18.98 5.77 34.78
C GLY A 477 19.50 7.20 34.90
N SER A 478 19.41 7.99 33.84
CA SER A 478 19.84 9.43 33.87
C SER A 478 18.93 10.33 34.68
N SER A 479 17.70 9.90 35.00
CA SER A 479 16.78 10.65 35.87
C SER A 479 17.14 10.55 37.35
N PHE A 480 17.97 9.58 37.73
CA PHE A 480 18.45 9.34 39.10
C PHE A 480 19.97 9.57 39.16
N SER A 481 20.43 10.77 38.74
CA SER A 481 21.83 11.19 38.96
C SER A 481 22.09 11.19 40.46
N ILE A 482 22.69 10.11 40.99
CA ILE A 482 23.23 10.02 42.34
C ILE A 482 24.68 10.51 42.32
#